data_ded682b0947f23fb39472c89c465a2d3
#
_entry.id   ded682b0947f23fb39472c89c465a2d3
#
_cell.length_a   1.000
_cell.length_b   1.000
_cell.length_c   1.000
_cell.angle_alpha   90.00
_cell.angle_beta   90.00
_cell.angle_gamma   90.00
#
_symmetry.space_group_name_H-M   'P 1'
#
loop_
_entity.id
_entity.type
_entity.pdbx_description
1 polymer ?
#
loop_
_entity_poly.entity_id
_entity_poly.type
_entity_poly.pdbx_seq_one_letter_code
_entity_poly.pdbx_strand_id
1 'polypeptide(L)'
;MFARKHRHKPQPEWILWGLPIGMVAIAGLLIASTQRQADYADWYHHWITAGVGVGVALILERLPLQRLKPFLIPVFGLTVASLVAVRLIGTTALGAQRWISIGGIHVQPSEFAKIAAILLLAAVLSRHPVERPVDVLRPLGVISIPWLLVF
;
A
#
# COMPACT_ATOMS: atom_id res chain seq x y z
N MET A 1 -3.40 39.25 14.54
CA MET A 1 -2.33 38.54 13.83
C MET A 1 -2.98 37.39 13.07
N PHE A 2 -3.08 37.49 11.73
CA PHE A 2 -4.05 36.77 10.89
C PHE A 2 -3.60 35.35 10.60
N ALA A 3 -4.25 34.35 11.21
CA ALA A 3 -4.16 32.95 10.77
C ALA A 3 -4.94 32.82 9.45
N ARG A 4 -4.23 32.84 8.34
CA ARG A 4 -4.78 32.60 7.00
C ARG A 4 -5.22 31.13 6.94
N LYS A 5 -6.52 30.91 7.17
CA LYS A 5 -7.17 29.61 6.98
C LYS A 5 -7.08 29.28 5.49
N HIS A 6 -6.06 28.58 5.07
CA HIS A 6 -5.98 28.02 3.74
C HIS A 6 -7.19 27.08 3.57
N ARG A 7 -8.26 27.59 2.96
CA ARG A 7 -9.30 26.75 2.41
C ARG A 7 -8.67 25.97 1.24
N HIS A 8 -8.24 24.76 1.51
CA HIS A 8 -8.01 23.80 0.45
C HIS A 8 -9.32 23.70 -0.34
N LYS A 9 -9.31 24.17 -1.58
CA LYS A 9 -10.38 23.82 -2.53
C LYS A 9 -10.34 22.29 -2.65
N PRO A 10 -11.46 21.58 -2.44
CA PRO A 10 -11.47 20.15 -2.65
C PRO A 10 -11.04 19.90 -4.09
N GLN A 11 -9.94 19.20 -4.24
CA GLN A 11 -9.51 18.70 -5.55
C GLN A 11 -10.60 17.76 -6.05
N PRO A 12 -10.94 17.75 -7.32
CA PRO A 12 -12.00 16.90 -7.83
C PRO A 12 -11.63 15.43 -7.58
N GLU A 13 -12.33 14.80 -6.67
CA GLU A 13 -12.11 13.40 -6.21
C GLU A 13 -12.21 12.40 -7.37
N TRP A 14 -12.89 12.76 -8.47
CA TRP A 14 -12.99 11.93 -9.67
C TRP A 14 -11.63 11.60 -10.32
N ILE A 15 -10.60 12.44 -10.16
CA ILE A 15 -9.25 12.13 -10.68
C ILE A 15 -8.61 10.99 -9.87
N LEU A 16 -8.82 10.99 -8.54
CA LEU A 16 -8.31 9.94 -7.65
C LEU A 16 -8.93 8.58 -7.95
N TRP A 17 -10.17 8.53 -8.39
CA TRP A 17 -10.86 7.32 -8.78
C TRP A 17 -10.70 7.00 -10.27
N GLY A 18 -10.76 7.98 -11.14
CA GLY A 18 -10.73 7.80 -12.58
C GLY A 18 -9.43 7.21 -13.08
N LEU A 19 -8.28 7.65 -12.54
CA LEU A 19 -6.99 7.19 -12.99
C LEU A 19 -6.73 5.71 -12.62
N PRO A 20 -6.91 5.24 -11.37
CA PRO A 20 -6.76 3.84 -11.03
C PRO A 20 -7.77 2.94 -11.76
N ILE A 21 -9.03 3.35 -11.88
CA ILE A 21 -10.05 2.58 -12.61
C ILE A 21 -9.68 2.46 -14.09
N GLY A 22 -9.22 3.55 -14.70
CA GLY A 22 -8.75 3.54 -16.09
C GLY A 22 -7.56 2.59 -16.28
N MET A 23 -6.59 2.61 -15.38
CA MET A 23 -5.45 1.68 -15.42
C MET A 23 -5.88 0.23 -15.28
N VAL A 24 -6.80 -0.07 -14.37
CA VAL A 24 -7.36 -1.43 -14.18
C VAL A 24 -8.11 -1.89 -15.43
N ALA A 25 -8.89 -1.02 -16.06
CA ALA A 25 -9.60 -1.33 -17.29
C ALA A 25 -8.63 -1.65 -18.45
N ILE A 26 -7.60 -0.83 -18.63
CA ILE A 26 -6.55 -1.06 -19.64
C ILE A 26 -5.83 -2.40 -19.37
N ALA A 27 -5.44 -2.66 -18.12
CA ALA A 27 -4.81 -3.90 -17.73
C ALA A 27 -5.72 -5.12 -18.03
N GLY A 28 -7.02 -5.03 -17.74
CA GLY A 28 -7.98 -6.07 -18.04
C GLY A 28 -8.10 -6.36 -19.54
N LEU A 29 -8.08 -5.33 -20.39
CA LEU A 29 -8.07 -5.48 -21.85
C LEU A 29 -6.79 -6.16 -22.35
N LEU A 30 -5.64 -5.79 -21.81
CA LEU A 30 -4.36 -6.40 -22.15
C LEU A 30 -4.32 -7.88 -21.75
N ILE A 31 -4.78 -8.22 -20.55
CA ILE A 31 -4.87 -9.59 -20.06
C ILE A 31 -5.82 -10.41 -20.96
N ALA A 32 -7.00 -9.88 -21.31
CA ALA A 32 -7.94 -10.56 -22.20
C ALA A 32 -7.37 -10.77 -23.60
N SER A 33 -6.55 -9.85 -24.11
CA SER A 33 -5.83 -9.99 -25.37
C SER A 33 -4.78 -11.11 -25.33
N THR A 34 -4.01 -11.18 -24.23
CA THR A 34 -2.96 -12.18 -24.06
C THR A 34 -3.51 -13.58 -23.86
N GLN A 35 -4.64 -13.72 -23.16
CA GLN A 35 -5.30 -15.01 -22.92
C GLN A 35 -5.74 -15.70 -24.22
N ARG A 36 -6.02 -14.96 -25.28
CA ARG A 36 -6.37 -15.53 -26.59
C ARG A 36 -5.21 -16.30 -27.25
N GLN A 37 -3.98 -16.06 -26.83
CA GLN A 37 -2.78 -16.68 -27.42
C GLN A 37 -2.10 -17.69 -26.48
N ALA A 38 -2.32 -17.60 -25.19
CA ALA A 38 -1.71 -18.47 -24.19
C ALA A 38 -2.51 -18.45 -22.88
N ASP A 39 -2.81 -19.62 -22.34
CA ASP A 39 -3.59 -19.82 -21.10
C ASP A 39 -2.87 -19.37 -19.81
N TYR A 40 -2.05 -18.31 -19.86
CA TYR A 40 -1.27 -17.85 -18.71
C TYR A 40 -2.00 -16.90 -17.77
N ALA A 41 -3.05 -16.25 -18.25
CA ALA A 41 -3.67 -15.18 -17.50
C ALA A 41 -5.18 -15.37 -17.46
N ASP A 42 -5.70 -15.46 -16.27
CA ASP A 42 -7.11 -15.58 -16.01
C ASP A 42 -7.74 -14.18 -15.88
N TRP A 43 -8.32 -13.66 -16.98
CA TRP A 43 -8.98 -12.36 -17.04
C TRP A 43 -10.09 -12.23 -15.99
N TYR A 44 -10.74 -13.34 -15.65
CA TYR A 44 -11.81 -13.38 -14.67
C TYR A 44 -11.29 -13.08 -13.26
N HIS A 45 -10.16 -13.66 -12.86
CA HIS A 45 -9.49 -13.35 -11.60
C HIS A 45 -9.06 -11.88 -11.51
N HIS A 46 -8.65 -11.27 -12.62
CA HIS A 46 -8.32 -9.84 -12.64
C HIS A 46 -9.51 -8.97 -12.23
N TRP A 47 -10.70 -9.22 -12.80
CA TRP A 47 -11.89 -8.44 -12.49
C TRP A 47 -12.43 -8.68 -11.08
N ILE A 48 -12.35 -9.93 -10.57
CA ILE A 48 -12.69 -10.22 -9.18
C ILE A 48 -11.76 -9.44 -8.24
N THR A 49 -10.46 -9.50 -8.46
CA THR A 49 -9.47 -8.80 -7.65
C THR A 49 -9.67 -7.28 -7.72
N ALA A 50 -9.95 -6.75 -8.90
CA ALA A 50 -10.28 -5.34 -9.09
C ALA A 50 -11.54 -4.94 -8.30
N GLY A 51 -12.60 -5.74 -8.35
CA GLY A 51 -13.83 -5.51 -7.59
C GLY A 51 -13.60 -5.53 -6.08
N VAL A 52 -12.81 -6.49 -5.59
CA VAL A 52 -12.39 -6.53 -4.17
C VAL A 52 -11.58 -5.29 -3.80
N GLY A 53 -10.63 -4.88 -4.65
CA GLY A 53 -9.82 -3.68 -4.42
C GLY A 53 -10.67 -2.41 -4.33
N VAL A 54 -11.61 -2.23 -5.24
CA VAL A 54 -12.56 -1.10 -5.20
C VAL A 54 -13.42 -1.14 -3.94
N GLY A 55 -13.93 -2.32 -3.57
CA GLY A 55 -14.71 -2.51 -2.34
C GLY A 55 -13.93 -2.11 -1.09
N VAL A 56 -12.69 -2.55 -0.96
CA VAL A 56 -11.79 -2.17 0.14
C VAL A 56 -11.52 -0.66 0.14
N ALA A 57 -11.27 -0.06 -1.02
CA ALA A 57 -11.03 1.37 -1.12
C ALA A 57 -12.25 2.19 -0.66
N LEU A 58 -13.47 1.81 -1.06
CA LEU A 58 -14.71 2.46 -0.62
C LEU A 58 -14.94 2.33 0.90
N ILE A 59 -14.58 1.19 1.49
CA ILE A 59 -14.66 1.00 2.95
C ILE A 59 -13.66 1.92 3.65
N LEU A 60 -12.40 1.96 3.17
CA LEU A 60 -11.35 2.77 3.76
C LEU A 60 -11.62 4.28 3.65
N GLU A 61 -12.21 4.73 2.54
CA GLU A 61 -12.62 6.13 2.33
C GLU A 61 -13.61 6.59 3.40
N ARG A 62 -14.50 5.71 3.85
CA ARG A 62 -15.51 6.01 4.88
C ARG A 62 -14.97 5.96 6.30
N LEU A 63 -13.78 5.41 6.51
CA LEU A 63 -13.20 5.29 7.85
C LEU A 63 -12.52 6.60 8.26
N PRO A 64 -12.89 7.20 9.40
CA PRO A 64 -12.18 8.37 9.90
C PRO A 64 -10.75 7.99 10.30
N LEU A 65 -9.76 8.70 9.75
CA LEU A 65 -8.32 8.46 10.00
C LEU A 65 -7.97 8.41 11.49
N GLN A 66 -8.72 9.15 12.32
CA GLN A 66 -8.52 9.16 13.77
C GLN A 66 -8.75 7.78 14.42
N ARG A 67 -9.65 6.97 13.88
CA ARG A 67 -9.88 5.60 14.36
C ARG A 67 -8.78 4.63 13.95
N LEU A 68 -8.04 4.94 12.89
CA LEU A 68 -6.92 4.12 12.43
C LEU A 68 -5.64 4.35 13.23
N LYS A 69 -5.47 5.53 13.87
CA LYS A 69 -4.26 5.89 14.61
C LYS A 69 -3.79 4.82 15.63
N PRO A 70 -4.64 4.24 16.49
CA PRO A 70 -4.19 3.24 17.47
C PRO A 70 -3.69 1.95 16.81
N PHE A 71 -4.15 1.65 15.59
CA PHE A 71 -3.77 0.45 14.87
C PHE A 71 -2.49 0.59 14.03
N LEU A 72 -1.98 1.81 13.85
CA LEU A 72 -0.82 2.04 12.98
C LEU A 72 0.44 1.30 13.46
N ILE A 73 0.73 1.34 14.76
CA ILE A 73 1.90 0.66 15.32
C ILE A 73 1.76 -0.87 15.21
N PRO A 74 0.65 -1.50 15.67
CA PRO A 74 0.49 -2.94 15.52
C PRO A 74 0.45 -3.39 14.05
N VAL A 75 -0.18 -2.64 13.15
CA VAL A 75 -0.17 -2.95 11.71
C VAL A 75 1.24 -2.86 11.14
N PHE A 76 1.99 -1.82 11.47
CA PHE A 76 3.39 -1.71 11.05
C PHE A 76 4.23 -2.87 11.59
N GLY A 77 4.09 -3.23 12.87
CA GLY A 77 4.77 -4.38 13.46
C GLY A 77 4.43 -5.69 12.75
N LEU A 78 3.15 -5.90 12.41
CA LEU A 78 2.70 -7.07 11.65
C LEU A 78 3.31 -7.11 10.25
N THR A 79 3.39 -5.98 9.55
CA THR A 79 4.02 -5.93 8.22
C THR A 79 5.53 -6.19 8.30
N VAL A 80 6.22 -5.67 9.32
CA VAL A 80 7.64 -5.98 9.56
C VAL A 80 7.82 -7.48 9.83
N ALA A 81 6.99 -8.06 10.69
CA ALA A 81 7.03 -9.51 10.96
C ALA A 81 6.77 -10.33 9.69
N SER A 82 5.84 -9.91 8.83
CA SER A 82 5.57 -10.58 7.55
C SER A 82 6.73 -10.45 6.55
N LEU A 83 7.49 -9.35 6.57
CA LEU A 83 8.72 -9.20 5.77
C LEU A 83 9.81 -10.17 6.25
N VAL A 84 9.95 -10.36 7.56
CA VAL A 84 10.86 -11.36 8.11
C VAL A 84 10.40 -12.76 7.73
N ALA A 85 9.11 -13.06 7.87
CA ALA A 85 8.55 -14.35 7.52
C ALA A 85 8.78 -14.70 6.03
N VAL A 86 8.59 -13.74 5.11
CA VAL A 86 8.81 -14.00 3.69
C VAL A 86 10.26 -14.32 3.36
N ARG A 87 11.23 -13.80 4.12
CA ARG A 87 12.64 -14.16 3.99
C ARG A 87 12.92 -15.60 4.41
N LEU A 88 12.13 -16.16 5.34
CA LEU A 88 12.33 -17.50 5.86
C LEU A 88 11.55 -18.57 5.07
N ILE A 89 10.32 -18.26 4.67
CA ILE A 89 9.37 -19.23 4.06
C ILE A 89 8.80 -18.78 2.71
N GLY A 90 9.28 -17.65 2.17
CA GLY A 90 8.76 -17.11 0.92
C GLY A 90 9.09 -17.95 -0.31
N THR A 91 8.24 -17.84 -1.33
CA THR A 91 8.50 -18.45 -2.64
C THR A 91 9.33 -17.51 -3.51
N THR A 92 10.28 -18.12 -4.22
CA THR A 92 11.17 -17.38 -5.14
C THR A 92 10.48 -17.18 -6.47
N ALA A 93 10.25 -15.92 -6.85
CA ALA A 93 9.85 -15.55 -8.19
C ALA A 93 10.90 -14.59 -8.78
N LEU A 94 11.37 -14.87 -9.99
CA LEU A 94 12.39 -14.07 -10.69
C LEU A 94 13.68 -13.85 -9.88
N GLY A 95 14.11 -14.88 -9.10
CA GLY A 95 15.36 -14.83 -8.33
C GLY A 95 15.28 -14.13 -6.97
N ALA A 96 14.13 -13.67 -6.54
CA ALA A 96 13.94 -13.04 -5.24
C ALA A 96 12.77 -13.66 -4.46
N GLN A 97 13.01 -13.97 -3.17
CA GLN A 97 11.97 -14.42 -2.24
C GLN A 97 11.16 -13.21 -1.75
N ARG A 98 10.04 -12.93 -2.39
CA ARG A 98 9.22 -11.73 -2.09
C ARG A 98 7.75 -12.03 -1.95
N TRP A 99 7.32 -13.25 -2.22
CA TRP A 99 5.93 -13.65 -2.30
C TRP A 99 5.60 -14.73 -1.27
N ILE A 100 4.40 -14.64 -0.70
CA ILE A 100 3.80 -15.71 0.10
C ILE A 100 2.62 -16.25 -0.71
N SER A 101 2.65 -17.54 -1.03
CA SER A 101 1.54 -18.21 -1.71
C SER A 101 0.64 -18.87 -0.69
N ILE A 102 -0.61 -18.43 -0.63
CA ILE A 102 -1.64 -19.00 0.25
C ILE A 102 -2.83 -19.40 -0.62
N GLY A 103 -3.08 -20.71 -0.77
CA GLY A 103 -4.24 -21.20 -1.53
C GLY A 103 -4.32 -20.72 -2.99
N GLY A 104 -3.15 -20.56 -3.66
CA GLY A 104 -3.09 -20.06 -5.05
C GLY A 104 -3.09 -18.53 -5.17
N ILE A 105 -3.26 -17.78 -4.08
CA ILE A 105 -3.14 -16.33 -4.06
C ILE A 105 -1.71 -15.95 -3.68
N HIS A 106 -1.09 -15.11 -4.50
CA HIS A 106 0.26 -14.60 -4.27
C HIS A 106 0.17 -13.24 -3.60
N VAL A 107 0.64 -13.15 -2.35
CA VAL A 107 0.65 -11.92 -1.55
C VAL A 107 2.09 -11.46 -1.40
N GLN A 108 2.31 -10.17 -1.66
CA GLN A 108 3.62 -9.53 -1.47
C GLN A 108 3.59 -8.65 -0.23
N PRO A 109 4.20 -9.07 0.90
CA PRO A 109 4.16 -8.31 2.16
C PRO A 109 4.74 -6.89 2.07
N SER A 110 5.70 -6.67 1.17
CA SER A 110 6.32 -5.35 0.98
C SER A 110 5.33 -4.29 0.48
N GLU A 111 4.26 -4.66 -0.22
CA GLU A 111 3.23 -3.70 -0.65
C GLU A 111 2.47 -3.14 0.56
N PHE A 112 2.12 -4.00 1.50
CA PHE A 112 1.46 -3.60 2.75
C PHE A 112 2.42 -2.81 3.65
N ALA A 113 3.69 -3.20 3.70
CA ALA A 113 4.70 -2.51 4.49
C ALA A 113 4.92 -1.07 4.02
N LYS A 114 4.87 -0.80 2.72
CA LYS A 114 4.93 0.57 2.16
C LYS A 114 3.79 1.44 2.68
N ILE A 115 2.56 0.92 2.62
CA ILE A 115 1.37 1.66 3.08
C ILE A 115 1.46 1.92 4.59
N ALA A 116 1.80 0.89 5.38
CA ALA A 116 1.95 1.00 6.83
C ALA A 116 3.05 2.00 7.21
N ALA A 117 4.19 2.00 6.50
CA ALA A 117 5.28 2.94 6.72
C ALA A 117 4.86 4.39 6.41
N ILE A 118 4.15 4.64 5.30
CA ILE A 118 3.66 5.98 4.95
C ILE A 118 2.69 6.50 6.03
N LEU A 119 1.74 5.68 6.47
CA LEU A 119 0.77 6.06 7.48
C LEU A 119 1.42 6.32 8.85
N LEU A 120 2.36 5.46 9.26
CA LEU A 120 3.08 5.63 10.51
C LEU A 120 3.99 6.87 10.44
N LEU A 121 4.69 7.09 9.33
CA LEU A 121 5.50 8.26 9.09
C LEU A 121 4.68 9.55 9.21
N ALA A 122 3.51 9.59 8.55
CA ALA A 122 2.60 10.73 8.64
C ALA A 122 2.13 10.98 10.08
N ALA A 123 1.85 9.92 10.85
CA ALA A 123 1.48 10.03 12.26
C ALA A 123 2.63 10.53 13.15
N VAL A 124 3.85 10.08 12.90
CA VAL A 124 5.05 10.53 13.62
C VAL A 124 5.32 12.02 13.35
N LEU A 125 5.32 12.42 12.07
CA LEU A 125 5.56 13.82 11.68
C LEU A 125 4.46 14.77 12.17
N SER A 126 3.21 14.30 12.25
CA SER A 126 2.10 15.10 12.76
C SER A 126 2.21 15.39 14.27
N ARG A 127 2.87 14.51 15.03
CA ARG A 127 3.08 14.66 16.49
C ARG A 127 4.38 15.36 16.81
N HIS A 128 5.39 15.18 15.99
CA HIS A 128 6.74 15.69 16.18
C HIS A 128 7.20 16.36 14.87
N PRO A 129 6.87 17.65 14.67
CA PRO A 129 7.35 18.38 13.51
C PRO A 129 8.88 18.44 13.53
N VAL A 130 9.47 18.39 12.34
CA VAL A 130 10.93 18.46 12.17
C VAL A 130 11.33 19.93 12.24
N GLU A 131 11.87 20.36 13.39
CA GLU A 131 12.37 21.71 13.59
C GLU A 131 13.91 21.75 13.55
N ARG A 132 14.56 20.65 13.93
CA ARG A 132 16.02 20.51 13.97
C ARG A 132 16.46 19.33 13.10
N PRO A 133 17.69 19.33 12.56
CA PRO A 133 18.21 18.20 11.78
C PRO A 133 18.16 16.86 12.51
N VAL A 134 18.31 16.88 13.85
CA VAL A 134 18.25 15.66 14.68
C VAL A 134 16.84 15.04 14.71
N ASP A 135 15.79 15.84 14.52
CA ASP A 135 14.41 15.37 14.53
C ASP A 135 14.09 14.45 13.33
N VAL A 136 14.94 14.50 12.28
CA VAL A 136 14.85 13.63 11.11
C VAL A 136 15.18 12.17 11.44
N LEU A 137 15.89 11.88 12.53
CA LEU A 137 16.26 10.52 12.91
C LEU A 137 15.05 9.62 13.20
N ARG A 138 13.97 10.18 13.77
CA ARG A 138 12.75 9.43 14.07
C ARG A 138 12.03 8.94 12.80
N PRO A 139 11.69 9.80 11.83
CA PRO A 139 11.10 9.38 10.57
C PRO A 139 12.03 8.48 9.76
N LEU A 140 13.36 8.70 9.78
CA LEU A 140 14.33 7.81 9.15
C LEU A 140 14.28 6.41 9.76
N GLY A 141 14.17 6.27 11.09
CA GLY A 141 14.03 4.98 11.76
C GLY A 141 12.79 4.20 11.28
N VAL A 142 11.67 4.89 11.07
CA VAL A 142 10.44 4.24 10.57
C VAL A 142 10.62 3.70 9.15
N ILE A 143 11.31 4.43 8.28
CA ILE A 143 11.50 4.04 6.88
C ILE A 143 12.60 2.99 6.74
N SER A 144 13.68 3.10 7.51
CA SER A 144 14.85 2.21 7.40
C SER A 144 14.54 0.75 7.74
N ILE A 145 13.64 0.49 8.69
CA ILE A 145 13.29 -0.88 9.09
C ILE A 145 12.74 -1.71 7.92
N PRO A 146 11.63 -1.33 7.26
CA PRO A 146 11.14 -2.10 6.13
C PRO A 146 12.08 -2.06 4.93
N TRP A 147 12.81 -0.95 4.75
CA TRP A 147 13.78 -0.82 3.66
C TRP A 147 14.91 -1.86 3.78
N LEU A 148 15.54 -1.98 4.95
CA LEU A 148 16.59 -2.97 5.21
C LEU A 148 16.10 -4.43 5.10
N LEU A 149 14.82 -4.68 5.35
CA LEU A 149 14.24 -6.02 5.24
C LEU A 149 13.88 -6.40 3.79
N VAL A 150 13.66 -5.43 2.92
CA VAL A 150 13.31 -5.69 1.51
C VAL A 150 14.57 -5.84 0.64
N PHE A 151 15.65 -5.16 0.99
CA PHE A 151 16.96 -5.20 0.30
C PHE A 151 17.95 -6.06 1.06
#